data_eec77e8bf9114987e13913bd7266ff80
#
_entry.id   eec77e8bf9114987e13913bd7266ff80
#
_cell.length_a   1.000
_cell.length_b   1.000
_cell.length_c   1.000
_cell.angle_alpha   90.00
_cell.angle_beta   90.00
_cell.angle_gamma   90.00
#
_symmetry.space_group_name_H-M   'P 1'
#
loop_
_entity.id
_entity.type
_entity.pdbx_description
1 polymer ?
#
loop_
_entity_poly.entity_id
_entity_poly.type
_entity_poly.pdbx_seq_one_letter_code
_entity_poly.pdbx_strand_id
1 'polypeptide(L)'
;MRIALWLIGLFGIAAASALFASGNASSVSLFWHPHRIDLSLNLFLLLLGLLFLLLHLALQAISSLLAIPGQAHTWRARHHERILHGTMLEALSHLVAGRFIRAKKAAELVLSRDAALKDSDEAWSQAPRLRVLAHLLAAESAQALQDKVSRDQHFQEALTQANAHDDKHSREGVLLRAVRWSLEDRDPHAALNWFDQLPAGVARRTVALRLRLKVARMARRTDLALETARLLAKHRAFSEVSAQGLVRALVLESVQNTRDADQMLALWRTFENSERELPELACASAERLLHLQGQVATAFSWLLPIWERFMKLPESLSSDQSIQ
;
A
#
# COMPACT_ATOMS: atom_id res chain seq x y z
N MET A 1 -15.49 -35.92 22.36
CA MET A 1 -16.61 -36.76 21.87
C MET A 1 -16.17 -37.83 20.85
N ARG A 2 -15.35 -37.57 19.84
CA ARG A 2 -14.88 -38.58 18.87
C ARG A 2 -14.14 -39.77 19.50
N ILE A 3 -13.27 -39.53 20.48
CA ILE A 3 -12.48 -40.58 21.19
C ILE A 3 -13.39 -41.51 22.00
N ALA A 4 -14.43 -40.98 22.67
CA ALA A 4 -15.37 -41.79 23.43
C ALA A 4 -16.22 -42.69 22.54
N LEU A 5 -16.67 -42.22 21.37
CA LEU A 5 -17.38 -43.01 20.38
C LEU A 5 -16.50 -44.14 19.80
N TRP A 6 -15.23 -43.89 19.57
CA TRP A 6 -14.26 -44.88 19.15
C TRP A 6 -14.01 -45.97 20.20
N LEU A 7 -13.89 -45.58 21.48
CA LEU A 7 -13.73 -46.53 22.60
C LEU A 7 -14.98 -47.41 22.78
N ILE A 8 -16.18 -46.83 22.68
CA ILE A 8 -17.43 -47.59 22.76
C ILE A 8 -17.56 -48.56 21.58
N GLY A 9 -17.20 -48.12 20.36
CA GLY A 9 -17.18 -48.97 19.18
C GLY A 9 -16.20 -50.15 19.31
N LEU A 10 -15.00 -49.88 19.81
CA LEU A 10 -13.94 -50.85 20.02
C LEU A 10 -14.34 -51.88 21.09
N PHE A 11 -15.00 -51.44 22.17
CA PHE A 11 -15.54 -52.30 23.21
C PHE A 11 -16.70 -53.18 22.71
N GLY A 12 -17.58 -52.60 21.90
CA GLY A 12 -18.68 -53.35 21.26
C GLY A 12 -18.17 -54.42 20.32
N ILE A 13 -17.15 -54.14 19.51
CA ILE A 13 -16.50 -55.12 18.62
C ILE A 13 -15.78 -56.22 19.45
N ALA A 14 -15.10 -55.86 20.54
CA ALA A 14 -14.44 -56.81 21.40
C ALA A 14 -15.43 -57.74 22.13
N ALA A 15 -16.59 -57.24 22.59
CA ALA A 15 -17.63 -58.02 23.22
C ALA A 15 -18.32 -58.96 22.19
N ALA A 16 -18.61 -58.50 20.97
CA ALA A 16 -19.17 -59.30 19.91
C ALA A 16 -18.22 -60.43 19.47
N SER A 17 -16.93 -60.14 19.35
CA SER A 17 -15.93 -61.17 19.00
C SER A 17 -15.71 -62.17 20.11
N ALA A 18 -15.80 -61.79 21.41
CA ALA A 18 -15.74 -62.71 22.54
C ALA A 18 -16.94 -63.67 22.58
N LEU A 19 -18.16 -63.16 22.32
CA LEU A 19 -19.38 -63.96 22.20
C LEU A 19 -19.32 -64.95 21.03
N PHE A 20 -18.83 -64.56 19.88
CA PHE A 20 -18.66 -65.38 18.71
C PHE A 20 -17.60 -66.47 18.92
N ALA A 21 -16.52 -66.15 19.61
CA ALA A 21 -15.43 -67.07 19.92
C ALA A 21 -15.80 -68.17 20.95
N SER A 22 -16.75 -67.88 21.84
CA SER A 22 -17.17 -68.82 22.91
C SER A 22 -17.96 -70.03 22.41
N GLY A 23 -18.60 -69.95 21.22
CA GLY A 23 -19.42 -71.03 20.63
C GLY A 23 -18.70 -71.86 19.58
N ASN A 24 -17.47 -71.56 19.20
CA ASN A 24 -16.84 -72.16 18.01
C ASN A 24 -15.65 -73.10 18.38
N ALA A 25 -15.87 -74.40 18.26
CA ALA A 25 -14.89 -75.44 18.49
C ALA A 25 -14.08 -75.85 17.23
N SER A 26 -14.10 -74.99 16.17
CA SER A 26 -13.43 -75.26 14.90
C SER A 26 -11.91 -75.12 15.00
N SER A 27 -11.14 -76.00 14.35
CA SER A 27 -9.69 -75.93 14.24
C SER A 27 -9.24 -75.68 12.82
N VAL A 28 -8.15 -74.89 12.65
CA VAL A 28 -7.47 -74.61 11.38
C VAL A 28 -6.19 -75.42 11.38
N SER A 29 -6.04 -76.32 10.42
CA SER A 29 -4.83 -77.17 10.26
C SER A 29 -3.95 -76.54 9.18
N LEU A 30 -2.75 -76.10 9.55
CA LEU A 30 -1.74 -75.56 8.65
C LEU A 30 -0.74 -76.68 8.28
N PHE A 31 -0.67 -77.03 7.01
CA PHE A 31 0.24 -78.07 6.51
C PHE A 31 1.54 -77.41 6.01
N TRP A 32 2.64 -77.59 6.75
CA TRP A 32 3.98 -77.18 6.35
C TRP A 32 4.87 -78.40 6.38
N HIS A 33 5.13 -78.97 5.25
CA HIS A 33 5.90 -80.25 5.17
C HIS A 33 7.26 -80.13 5.88
N PRO A 34 7.65 -81.01 6.83
CA PRO A 34 6.95 -82.22 7.29
C PRO A 34 6.00 -82.08 8.51
N HIS A 35 5.71 -80.84 8.90
CA HIS A 35 4.97 -80.54 10.18
C HIS A 35 3.48 -80.19 9.89
N ARG A 36 2.60 -80.69 10.75
CA ARG A 36 1.19 -80.28 10.79
C ARG A 36 0.99 -79.51 12.12
N ILE A 37 0.48 -78.28 11.99
CA ILE A 37 0.18 -77.45 13.09
C ILE A 37 -1.34 -77.25 13.16
N ASP A 38 -1.98 -77.77 14.19
CA ASP A 38 -3.39 -77.60 14.43
C ASP A 38 -3.60 -76.46 15.42
N LEU A 39 -4.26 -75.40 15.00
CA LEU A 39 -4.54 -74.17 15.76
C LEU A 39 -6.08 -74.05 15.97
N SER A 40 -6.53 -73.56 17.10
CA SER A 40 -7.93 -73.21 17.26
C SER A 40 -8.27 -72.02 16.33
N LEU A 41 -9.45 -71.99 15.72
CA LEU A 41 -9.91 -70.94 14.85
C LEU A 41 -9.78 -69.57 15.50
N ASN A 42 -10.12 -69.53 16.80
CA ASN A 42 -10.04 -68.28 17.61
C ASN A 42 -8.62 -67.75 17.74
N LEU A 43 -7.60 -68.64 17.94
CA LEU A 43 -6.21 -68.27 18.00
C LEU A 43 -5.71 -67.79 16.60
N PHE A 44 -6.15 -68.42 15.53
CA PHE A 44 -5.82 -68.03 14.17
C PHE A 44 -6.36 -66.65 13.85
N LEU A 45 -7.63 -66.34 14.20
CA LEU A 45 -8.22 -65.05 13.99
C LEU A 45 -7.54 -63.95 14.83
N LEU A 46 -7.17 -64.28 16.06
CA LEU A 46 -6.42 -63.35 16.92
C LEU A 46 -5.05 -63.02 16.34
N LEU A 47 -4.32 -64.05 15.86
CA LEU A 47 -3.01 -63.87 15.18
C LEU A 47 -3.14 -63.07 13.88
N LEU A 48 -4.20 -63.32 13.11
CA LEU A 48 -4.48 -62.59 11.88
C LEU A 48 -4.82 -61.12 12.19
N GLY A 49 -5.62 -60.86 13.21
CA GLY A 49 -5.94 -59.50 13.66
C GLY A 49 -4.71 -58.76 14.20
N LEU A 50 -3.87 -59.47 14.97
CA LEU A 50 -2.58 -58.92 15.44
C LEU A 50 -1.64 -58.61 14.30
N LEU A 51 -1.54 -59.50 13.32
CA LEU A 51 -0.72 -59.28 12.11
C LEU A 51 -1.21 -58.06 11.33
N PHE A 52 -2.51 -57.92 11.14
CA PHE A 52 -3.09 -56.79 10.46
C PHE A 52 -2.86 -55.48 11.23
N LEU A 53 -2.98 -55.49 12.57
CA LEU A 53 -2.68 -54.35 13.43
C LEU A 53 -1.20 -53.94 13.31
N LEU A 54 -0.28 -54.91 13.40
CA LEU A 54 1.16 -54.65 13.26
C LEU A 54 1.50 -54.08 11.87
N LEU A 55 0.89 -54.66 10.82
CA LEU A 55 1.07 -54.16 9.45
C LEU A 55 0.54 -52.73 9.31
N HIS A 56 -0.62 -52.45 9.87
CA HIS A 56 -1.21 -51.09 9.88
C HIS A 56 -0.30 -50.07 10.62
N LEU A 57 0.18 -50.42 11.80
CA LEU A 57 1.09 -49.60 12.56
C LEU A 57 2.43 -49.38 11.82
N ALA A 58 2.96 -50.40 11.16
CA ALA A 58 4.18 -50.30 10.34
C ALA A 58 3.96 -49.34 9.15
N LEU A 59 2.84 -49.47 8.43
CA LEU A 59 2.51 -48.58 7.30
C LEU A 59 2.30 -47.15 7.79
N GLN A 60 1.64 -46.96 8.91
CA GLN A 60 1.45 -45.63 9.52
C GLN A 60 2.78 -45.01 9.97
N ALA A 61 3.67 -45.80 10.55
CA ALA A 61 5.03 -45.35 10.93
C ALA A 61 5.85 -44.94 9.69
N ILE A 62 5.82 -45.74 8.63
CA ILE A 62 6.49 -45.43 7.38
C ILE A 62 5.92 -44.16 6.75
N SER A 63 4.58 -44.03 6.69
CA SER A 63 3.93 -42.84 6.14
C SER A 63 4.26 -41.56 6.94
N SER A 64 4.31 -41.65 8.26
CA SER A 64 4.71 -40.54 9.11
C SER A 64 6.18 -40.14 8.96
N LEU A 65 7.08 -41.14 8.81
CA LEU A 65 8.49 -40.89 8.53
C LEU A 65 8.71 -40.22 7.18
N LEU A 66 7.98 -40.64 6.15
CA LEU A 66 8.03 -40.03 4.81
C LEU A 66 7.42 -38.61 4.77
N ALA A 67 6.50 -38.28 5.69
CA ALA A 67 5.91 -36.94 5.80
C ALA A 67 6.78 -35.92 6.54
N ILE A 68 7.78 -36.37 7.34
CA ILE A 68 8.67 -35.52 8.13
C ILE A 68 9.42 -34.49 7.26
N PRO A 69 10.04 -34.87 6.11
CA PRO A 69 10.76 -33.90 5.28
C PRO A 69 9.86 -32.74 4.84
N GLY A 70 8.63 -33.03 4.35
CA GLY A 70 7.70 -32.01 3.90
C GLY A 70 7.23 -31.09 5.04
N GLN A 71 6.99 -31.63 6.22
CA GLN A 71 6.63 -30.84 7.39
C GLN A 71 7.78 -29.95 7.87
N ALA A 72 9.03 -30.47 7.83
CA ALA A 72 10.21 -29.70 8.18
C ALA A 72 10.42 -28.52 7.21
N HIS A 73 10.20 -28.71 5.92
CA HIS A 73 10.27 -27.66 4.92
C HIS A 73 9.23 -26.57 5.19
N THR A 74 7.96 -26.93 5.34
CA THR A 74 6.89 -25.96 5.61
C THR A 74 7.08 -25.24 6.96
N TRP A 75 7.64 -25.92 7.96
CA TRP A 75 7.97 -25.29 9.24
C TRP A 75 9.11 -24.28 9.11
N ARG A 76 10.17 -24.64 8.36
CA ARG A 76 11.29 -23.72 8.10
C ARG A 76 10.83 -22.50 7.33
N ALA A 77 10.06 -22.65 6.27
CA ALA A 77 9.50 -21.54 5.49
C ALA A 77 8.69 -20.58 6.38
N ARG A 78 7.75 -21.10 7.18
CA ARG A 78 6.96 -20.29 8.14
C ARG A 78 7.80 -19.63 9.22
N HIS A 79 8.86 -20.29 9.68
CA HIS A 79 9.78 -19.73 10.66
C HIS A 79 10.57 -18.56 10.09
N HIS A 80 11.10 -18.69 8.88
CA HIS A 80 11.79 -17.63 8.18
C HIS A 80 10.88 -16.45 7.86
N GLU A 81 9.66 -16.71 7.40
CA GLU A 81 8.64 -15.68 7.17
C GLU A 81 8.38 -14.86 8.44
N ARG A 82 8.22 -15.51 9.59
CA ARG A 82 8.03 -14.81 10.88
C ARG A 82 9.24 -13.96 11.26
N ILE A 83 10.45 -14.45 11.04
CA ILE A 83 11.69 -13.70 11.33
C ILE A 83 11.77 -12.46 10.43
N LEU A 84 11.51 -12.60 9.12
CA LEU A 84 11.53 -11.49 8.16
C LEU A 84 10.49 -10.43 8.52
N HIS A 85 9.26 -10.84 8.82
CA HIS A 85 8.22 -9.92 9.29
C HIS A 85 8.58 -9.25 10.62
N GLY A 86 9.11 -9.99 11.58
CA GLY A 86 9.54 -9.43 12.86
C GLY A 86 10.64 -8.37 12.68
N THR A 87 11.65 -8.66 11.85
CA THR A 87 12.73 -7.70 11.54
C THR A 87 12.20 -6.48 10.78
N MET A 88 11.21 -6.66 9.88
CA MET A 88 10.56 -5.57 9.17
C MET A 88 9.76 -4.66 10.10
N LEU A 89 9.02 -5.22 11.05
CA LEU A 89 8.31 -4.46 12.09
C LEU A 89 9.29 -3.70 12.99
N GLU A 90 10.45 -4.29 13.31
CA GLU A 90 11.53 -3.62 14.06
C GLU A 90 12.08 -2.44 13.26
N ALA A 91 12.35 -2.60 11.95
CA ALA A 91 12.79 -1.53 11.06
C ALA A 91 11.79 -0.37 11.04
N LEU A 92 10.49 -0.68 10.89
CA LEU A 92 9.42 0.31 10.91
C LEU A 92 9.32 1.01 12.27
N SER A 93 9.41 0.27 13.37
CA SER A 93 9.38 0.84 14.72
C SER A 93 10.54 1.80 14.97
N HIS A 94 11.74 1.46 14.50
CA HIS A 94 12.89 2.33 14.57
C HIS A 94 12.73 3.59 13.70
N LEU A 95 12.14 3.46 12.50
CA LEU A 95 11.88 4.61 11.63
C LEU A 95 10.91 5.59 12.30
N VAL A 96 9.78 5.09 12.82
CA VAL A 96 8.77 5.91 13.52
C VAL A 96 9.35 6.55 14.78
N ALA A 97 10.26 5.86 15.48
CA ALA A 97 10.95 6.39 16.66
C ALA A 97 12.11 7.35 16.33
N GLY A 98 12.35 7.69 15.03
CA GLY A 98 13.43 8.57 14.60
C GLY A 98 14.84 7.95 14.73
N ARG A 99 14.95 6.63 14.92
CA ARG A 99 16.22 5.93 15.05
C ARG A 99 16.72 5.45 13.68
N PHE A 100 17.00 6.38 12.78
CA PHE A 100 17.21 6.12 11.34
C PHE A 100 18.37 5.17 11.05
N ILE A 101 19.47 5.23 11.79
CA ILE A 101 20.60 4.29 11.63
C ILE A 101 20.17 2.85 11.93
N ARG A 102 19.40 2.64 13.00
CA ARG A 102 18.89 1.32 13.34
C ARG A 102 17.84 0.84 12.36
N ALA A 103 16.95 1.74 11.91
CA ALA A 103 15.94 1.44 10.92
C ALA A 103 16.57 0.98 9.60
N LYS A 104 17.59 1.69 9.10
CA LYS A 104 18.35 1.32 7.90
C LYS A 104 18.98 -0.05 8.05
N LYS A 105 19.72 -0.28 9.14
CA LYS A 105 20.36 -1.59 9.41
C LYS A 105 19.35 -2.75 9.50
N ALA A 106 18.22 -2.53 10.15
CA ALA A 106 17.19 -3.56 10.26
C ALA A 106 16.54 -3.85 8.89
N ALA A 107 16.31 -2.83 8.05
CA ALA A 107 15.81 -3.01 6.69
C ALA A 107 16.82 -3.76 5.80
N GLU A 108 18.10 -3.42 5.86
CA GLU A 108 19.18 -4.12 5.15
C GLU A 108 19.32 -5.58 5.63
N LEU A 109 19.09 -5.85 6.94
CA LEU A 109 19.08 -7.19 7.49
C LEU A 109 17.92 -8.03 6.93
N VAL A 110 16.73 -7.42 6.68
CA VAL A 110 15.63 -8.11 5.99
C VAL A 110 16.09 -8.53 4.59
N LEU A 111 16.71 -7.61 3.83
CA LEU A 111 17.17 -7.88 2.48
C LEU A 111 18.24 -8.98 2.41
N SER A 112 19.22 -8.95 3.32
CA SER A 112 20.28 -9.96 3.37
C SER A 112 19.76 -11.35 3.74
N ARG A 113 18.80 -11.42 4.68
CA ARG A 113 18.15 -12.68 5.06
C ARG A 113 17.28 -13.24 3.93
N ASP A 114 16.54 -12.37 3.23
CA ASP A 114 15.73 -12.79 2.08
C ASP A 114 16.62 -13.27 0.92
N ALA A 115 17.76 -12.61 0.67
CA ALA A 115 18.72 -13.03 -0.34
C ALA A 115 19.30 -14.43 -0.06
N ALA A 116 19.58 -14.74 1.20
CA ALA A 116 20.08 -16.06 1.60
C ALA A 116 19.03 -17.19 1.39
N LEU A 117 17.77 -16.86 1.23
CA LEU A 117 16.66 -17.81 1.00
C LEU A 117 16.34 -18.04 -0.48
N LYS A 118 16.87 -17.21 -1.39
CA LYS A 118 16.61 -17.35 -2.85
C LYS A 118 17.10 -18.66 -3.43
N ASP A 119 18.10 -19.28 -2.80
CA ASP A 119 18.65 -20.56 -3.23
C ASP A 119 17.83 -21.77 -2.77
N SER A 120 16.83 -21.57 -1.93
CA SER A 120 15.87 -22.61 -1.54
C SER A 120 14.63 -22.50 -2.42
N ASP A 121 14.13 -23.67 -2.90
CA ASP A 121 12.92 -23.80 -3.78
C ASP A 121 11.62 -23.24 -3.15
N GLU A 122 11.72 -22.55 -2.02
CA GLU A 122 10.61 -22.02 -1.23
C GLU A 122 10.36 -20.55 -1.56
N ALA A 123 9.95 -20.24 -2.81
CA ALA A 123 9.53 -18.90 -3.18
C ALA A 123 8.24 -18.49 -2.46
N TRP A 124 8.38 -17.73 -1.38
CA TRP A 124 7.23 -17.14 -0.66
C TRP A 124 6.57 -16.04 -1.50
N SER A 125 5.25 -16.12 -1.67
CA SER A 125 4.48 -15.24 -2.57
C SER A 125 4.57 -13.74 -2.21
N GLN A 126 4.83 -13.40 -0.95
CA GLN A 126 4.93 -12.00 -0.49
C GLN A 126 6.38 -11.48 -0.44
N ALA A 127 7.38 -12.31 -0.70
CA ALA A 127 8.80 -11.91 -0.68
C ALA A 127 9.09 -10.68 -1.57
N PRO A 128 8.57 -10.57 -2.80
CA PRO A 128 8.80 -9.39 -3.64
C PRO A 128 8.32 -8.10 -3.00
N ARG A 129 7.12 -8.13 -2.40
CA ARG A 129 6.56 -6.97 -1.68
C ARG A 129 7.41 -6.58 -0.48
N LEU A 130 7.85 -7.57 0.28
CA LEU A 130 8.70 -7.33 1.43
C LEU A 130 10.01 -6.66 1.03
N ARG A 131 10.63 -7.10 -0.09
CA ARG A 131 11.85 -6.49 -0.63
C ARG A 131 11.64 -5.03 -1.00
N VAL A 132 10.57 -4.73 -1.74
CA VAL A 132 10.24 -3.34 -2.09
C VAL A 132 10.09 -2.48 -0.85
N LEU A 133 9.35 -2.95 0.16
CA LEU A 133 9.15 -2.22 1.41
C LEU A 133 10.45 -2.08 2.21
N ALA A 134 11.30 -3.09 2.25
CA ALA A 134 12.59 -3.04 2.95
C ALA A 134 13.53 -2.02 2.27
N HIS A 135 13.64 -2.06 0.93
CA HIS A 135 14.39 -1.04 0.20
C HIS A 135 13.83 0.36 0.41
N LEU A 136 12.51 0.52 0.42
CA LEU A 136 11.87 1.82 0.65
C LEU A 136 12.13 2.34 2.07
N LEU A 137 12.10 1.48 3.10
CA LEU A 137 12.44 1.85 4.48
C LEU A 137 13.93 2.22 4.63
N ALA A 138 14.82 1.49 3.96
CA ALA A 138 16.24 1.82 3.93
C ALA A 138 16.47 3.18 3.24
N ALA A 139 15.81 3.44 2.11
CA ALA A 139 15.87 4.71 1.40
C ALA A 139 15.32 5.89 2.24
N GLU A 140 14.17 5.71 2.91
CA GLU A 140 13.59 6.74 3.80
C GLU A 140 14.51 7.04 4.99
N SER A 141 15.13 6.00 5.55
CA SER A 141 16.11 6.16 6.63
C SER A 141 17.37 6.88 6.15
N ALA A 142 17.86 6.57 4.94
CA ALA A 142 18.99 7.23 4.31
C ALA A 142 18.69 8.70 3.99
N GLN A 143 17.47 9.01 3.51
CA GLN A 143 17.01 10.39 3.30
C GLN A 143 17.04 11.19 4.61
N ALA A 144 16.53 10.62 5.70
CA ALA A 144 16.54 11.28 7.00
C ALA A 144 17.97 11.50 7.54
N LEU A 145 18.94 10.66 7.16
CA LEU A 145 20.36 10.79 7.47
C LEU A 145 21.11 11.67 6.48
N GLN A 146 20.44 12.22 5.44
CA GLN A 146 21.04 13.00 4.34
C GLN A 146 22.05 12.18 3.50
N ASP A 147 21.99 10.85 3.54
CA ASP A 147 22.79 9.94 2.72
C ASP A 147 22.09 9.71 1.38
N LYS A 148 22.26 10.67 0.46
CA LYS A 148 21.61 10.65 -0.85
C LYS A 148 22.05 9.45 -1.71
N VAL A 149 23.30 9.05 -1.62
CA VAL A 149 23.83 7.93 -2.41
C VAL A 149 23.14 6.64 -2.05
N SER A 150 23.08 6.33 -0.77
CA SER A 150 22.40 5.11 -0.30
C SER A 150 20.88 5.18 -0.54
N ARG A 151 20.25 6.37 -0.37
CA ARG A 151 18.84 6.57 -0.71
C ARG A 151 18.56 6.21 -2.16
N ASP A 152 19.32 6.78 -3.08
CA ASP A 152 19.09 6.61 -4.52
C ASP A 152 19.35 5.17 -4.95
N GLN A 153 20.35 4.51 -4.39
CA GLN A 153 20.59 3.08 -4.62
C GLN A 153 19.40 2.22 -4.18
N HIS A 154 18.94 2.37 -2.95
CA HIS A 154 17.79 1.60 -2.45
C HIS A 154 16.50 1.96 -3.18
N PHE A 155 16.33 3.21 -3.60
CA PHE A 155 15.19 3.63 -4.40
C PHE A 155 15.14 2.94 -5.76
N GLN A 156 16.26 2.88 -6.48
CA GLN A 156 16.33 2.19 -7.78
C GLN A 156 16.03 0.70 -7.65
N GLU A 157 16.55 0.06 -6.62
CA GLU A 157 16.24 -1.35 -6.34
C GLU A 157 14.75 -1.55 -6.01
N ALA A 158 14.15 -0.67 -5.19
CA ALA A 158 12.72 -0.72 -4.89
C ALA A 158 11.88 -0.58 -6.16
N LEU A 159 12.23 0.34 -7.05
CA LEU A 159 11.52 0.58 -8.31
C LEU A 159 11.66 -0.61 -9.27
N THR A 160 12.86 -1.16 -9.38
CA THR A 160 13.14 -2.35 -10.20
C THR A 160 12.33 -3.56 -9.74
N GLN A 161 12.32 -3.83 -8.43
CA GLN A 161 11.56 -4.94 -7.84
C GLN A 161 10.04 -4.74 -8.02
N ALA A 162 9.53 -3.52 -7.81
CA ALA A 162 8.11 -3.20 -7.99
C ALA A 162 7.66 -3.37 -9.45
N ASN A 163 8.51 -3.01 -10.42
CA ASN A 163 8.23 -3.18 -11.85
C ASN A 163 8.28 -4.66 -12.27
N ALA A 164 9.25 -5.43 -11.77
CA ALA A 164 9.43 -6.83 -12.14
C ALA A 164 8.25 -7.72 -11.74
N HIS A 165 7.53 -7.37 -10.68
CA HIS A 165 6.42 -8.17 -10.14
C HIS A 165 5.03 -7.55 -10.41
N ASP A 166 4.94 -6.50 -11.25
CA ASP A 166 3.70 -5.73 -11.55
C ASP A 166 2.89 -5.35 -10.28
N ASP A 167 3.60 -5.10 -9.17
CA ASP A 167 2.97 -4.66 -7.92
C ASP A 167 2.66 -3.17 -7.99
N LYS A 168 1.49 -2.87 -8.56
CA LYS A 168 0.99 -1.50 -8.76
C LYS A 168 0.98 -0.70 -7.46
N HIS A 169 0.59 -1.30 -6.35
CA HIS A 169 0.49 -0.60 -5.06
C HIS A 169 1.86 -0.21 -4.50
N SER A 170 2.83 -1.12 -4.55
CA SER A 170 4.19 -0.83 -4.12
C SER A 170 4.85 0.21 -5.02
N ARG A 171 4.66 0.11 -6.35
CA ARG A 171 5.16 1.09 -7.32
C ARG A 171 4.61 2.49 -7.07
N GLU A 172 3.29 2.62 -6.82
CA GLU A 172 2.66 3.88 -6.46
C GLU A 172 3.31 4.52 -5.22
N GLY A 173 3.55 3.71 -4.18
CA GLY A 173 4.21 4.13 -2.95
C GLY A 173 5.63 4.63 -3.20
N VAL A 174 6.41 3.91 -4.00
CA VAL A 174 7.80 4.27 -4.36
C VAL A 174 7.82 5.61 -5.12
N LEU A 175 6.96 5.79 -6.11
CA LEU A 175 6.88 7.03 -6.90
C LEU A 175 6.46 8.23 -6.04
N LEU A 176 5.47 8.07 -5.15
CA LEU A 176 5.05 9.15 -4.24
C LEU A 176 6.18 9.57 -3.28
N ARG A 177 7.04 8.63 -2.86
CA ARG A 177 8.23 8.95 -2.06
C ARG A 177 9.26 9.70 -2.87
N ALA A 178 9.50 9.31 -4.13
CA ALA A 178 10.39 10.03 -5.03
C ALA A 178 9.98 11.50 -5.21
N VAL A 179 8.68 11.75 -5.43
CA VAL A 179 8.14 13.13 -5.49
C VAL A 179 8.43 13.91 -4.22
N ARG A 180 8.23 13.27 -3.06
CA ARG A 180 8.46 13.91 -1.77
C ARG A 180 9.93 14.24 -1.54
N TRP A 181 10.84 13.31 -1.80
CA TRP A 181 12.28 13.54 -1.66
C TRP A 181 12.81 14.61 -2.62
N SER A 182 12.31 14.62 -3.88
CA SER A 182 12.64 15.69 -4.83
C SER A 182 12.19 17.07 -4.33
N LEU A 183 11.03 17.15 -3.64
CA LEU A 183 10.58 18.38 -2.99
C LEU A 183 11.50 18.79 -1.82
N GLU A 184 11.94 17.84 -0.99
CA GLU A 184 12.88 18.07 0.11
C GLU A 184 14.26 18.52 -0.41
N ASP A 185 14.69 17.95 -1.55
CA ASP A 185 15.91 18.32 -2.26
C ASP A 185 15.78 19.65 -3.04
N ARG A 186 14.59 20.28 -3.05
CA ARG A 186 14.27 21.50 -3.78
C ARG A 186 14.45 21.39 -5.30
N ASP A 187 14.22 20.21 -5.84
CA ASP A 187 14.20 19.94 -7.27
C ASP A 187 12.77 19.74 -7.79
N PRO A 188 12.09 20.84 -8.19
CA PRO A 188 10.72 20.75 -8.68
C PRO A 188 10.61 20.03 -10.05
N HIS A 189 11.69 20.04 -10.86
CA HIS A 189 11.67 19.36 -12.16
C HIS A 189 11.69 17.85 -12.00
N ALA A 190 12.58 17.32 -11.16
CA ALA A 190 12.57 15.90 -10.82
C ALA A 190 11.24 15.49 -10.18
N ALA A 191 10.69 16.33 -9.27
CA ALA A 191 9.39 16.06 -8.65
C ALA A 191 8.24 15.97 -9.68
N LEU A 192 8.19 16.84 -10.68
CA LEU A 192 7.20 16.77 -11.76
C LEU A 192 7.39 15.51 -12.61
N ASN A 193 8.62 15.19 -12.98
CA ASN A 193 8.92 13.98 -13.77
C ASN A 193 8.47 12.69 -13.06
N TRP A 194 8.64 12.59 -11.74
CA TRP A 194 8.14 11.46 -10.95
C TRP A 194 6.61 11.48 -10.83
N PHE A 195 6.02 12.67 -10.71
CA PHE A 195 4.58 12.82 -10.61
C PHE A 195 3.88 12.36 -11.90
N ASP A 196 4.45 12.67 -13.07
CA ASP A 196 3.90 12.30 -14.38
C ASP A 196 3.91 10.78 -14.63
N GLN A 197 4.74 10.03 -13.89
CA GLN A 197 4.75 8.57 -13.93
C GLN A 197 3.67 7.92 -13.07
N LEU A 198 2.95 8.70 -12.25
CA LEU A 198 1.87 8.18 -11.43
C LEU A 198 0.64 7.82 -12.27
N PRO A 199 -0.01 6.69 -12.01
CA PRO A 199 -1.30 6.38 -12.62
C PRO A 199 -2.34 7.48 -12.34
N ALA A 200 -3.20 7.78 -13.33
CA ALA A 200 -4.18 8.86 -13.22
C ALA A 200 -5.08 8.77 -11.97
N GLY A 201 -5.44 7.56 -11.55
CA GLY A 201 -6.22 7.33 -10.33
C GLY A 201 -5.47 7.73 -9.05
N VAL A 202 -4.15 7.52 -9.00
CA VAL A 202 -3.30 7.88 -7.86
C VAL A 202 -3.03 9.38 -7.84
N ALA A 203 -2.75 9.96 -9.00
CA ALA A 203 -2.50 11.39 -9.16
C ALA A 203 -3.68 12.27 -8.66
N ARG A 204 -4.90 11.72 -8.66
CA ARG A 204 -6.13 12.39 -8.17
C ARG A 204 -6.37 12.21 -6.67
N ARG A 205 -5.62 11.37 -5.97
CA ARG A 205 -5.77 11.21 -4.51
C ARG A 205 -5.33 12.50 -3.80
N THR A 206 -6.00 12.85 -2.71
CA THR A 206 -5.73 14.07 -1.94
C THR A 206 -4.27 14.23 -1.54
N VAL A 207 -3.60 13.13 -1.18
CA VAL A 207 -2.17 13.15 -0.83
C VAL A 207 -1.31 13.55 -2.03
N ALA A 208 -1.56 12.97 -3.20
CA ALA A 208 -0.85 13.29 -4.44
C ALA A 208 -1.11 14.73 -4.88
N LEU A 209 -2.38 15.20 -4.82
CA LEU A 209 -2.73 16.58 -5.14
C LEU A 209 -2.05 17.58 -4.19
N ARG A 210 -1.93 17.28 -2.90
CA ARG A 210 -1.19 18.14 -1.96
C ARG A 210 0.31 18.22 -2.32
N LEU A 211 0.90 17.12 -2.75
CA LEU A 211 2.28 17.11 -3.24
C LEU A 211 2.38 17.91 -4.54
N ARG A 212 1.47 17.69 -5.51
CA ARG A 212 1.42 18.44 -6.78
C ARG A 212 1.33 19.95 -6.57
N LEU A 213 0.49 20.39 -5.63
CA LEU A 213 0.39 21.80 -5.29
C LEU A 213 1.72 22.37 -4.77
N LYS A 214 2.42 21.64 -3.88
CA LYS A 214 3.74 22.05 -3.38
C LYS A 214 4.76 22.11 -4.50
N VAL A 215 4.78 21.10 -5.38
CA VAL A 215 5.69 21.07 -6.55
C VAL A 215 5.40 22.24 -7.48
N ALA A 216 4.14 22.48 -7.83
CA ALA A 216 3.73 23.57 -8.71
C ALA A 216 4.16 24.96 -8.16
N ARG A 217 3.95 25.17 -6.85
CA ARG A 217 4.40 26.42 -6.20
C ARG A 217 5.92 26.57 -6.19
N MET A 218 6.64 25.49 -5.91
CA MET A 218 8.11 25.52 -5.94
C MET A 218 8.66 25.75 -7.36
N ALA A 219 7.99 25.20 -8.38
CA ALA A 219 8.30 25.38 -9.79
C ALA A 219 7.82 26.74 -10.34
N ARG A 220 7.16 27.57 -9.54
CA ARG A 220 6.50 28.82 -9.96
C ARG A 220 5.51 28.64 -11.12
N ARG A 221 4.90 27.45 -11.19
CA ARG A 221 3.85 27.10 -12.17
C ARG A 221 2.49 27.45 -11.56
N THR A 222 2.13 28.74 -11.61
CA THR A 222 0.89 29.27 -11.01
C THR A 222 -0.35 28.67 -11.66
N ASP A 223 -0.32 28.39 -12.99
CA ASP A 223 -1.32 27.67 -13.75
C ASP A 223 -1.65 26.30 -13.13
N LEU A 224 -0.62 25.48 -12.95
CA LEU A 224 -0.71 24.15 -12.38
C LEU A 224 -1.12 24.19 -10.89
N ALA A 225 -0.63 25.20 -10.14
CA ALA A 225 -0.98 25.39 -8.74
C ALA A 225 -2.47 25.71 -8.59
N LEU A 226 -3.01 26.61 -9.43
CA LEU A 226 -4.42 27.01 -9.41
C LEU A 226 -5.33 25.82 -9.78
N GLU A 227 -5.03 25.10 -10.87
CA GLU A 227 -5.77 23.89 -11.25
C GLU A 227 -5.82 22.90 -10.10
N THR A 228 -4.66 22.64 -9.47
CA THR A 228 -4.57 21.68 -8.37
C THR A 228 -5.30 22.16 -7.12
N ALA A 229 -5.27 23.46 -6.81
CA ALA A 229 -5.98 24.05 -5.68
C ALA A 229 -7.50 23.93 -5.85
N ARG A 230 -8.03 24.17 -7.05
CA ARG A 230 -9.44 23.96 -7.37
C ARG A 230 -9.87 22.49 -7.19
N LEU A 231 -9.05 21.55 -7.64
CA LEU A 231 -9.29 20.11 -7.42
C LEU A 231 -9.31 19.77 -5.93
N LEU A 232 -8.35 20.29 -5.15
CA LEU A 232 -8.32 20.08 -3.70
C LEU A 232 -9.53 20.69 -2.98
N ALA A 233 -9.99 21.87 -3.41
CA ALA A 233 -11.22 22.49 -2.92
C ALA A 233 -12.45 21.60 -3.21
N LYS A 234 -12.58 21.12 -4.46
CA LYS A 234 -13.66 20.21 -4.86
C LYS A 234 -13.68 18.90 -4.06
N HIS A 235 -12.51 18.38 -3.71
CA HIS A 235 -12.37 17.17 -2.88
C HIS A 235 -12.49 17.44 -1.36
N ARG A 236 -12.81 18.67 -0.96
CA ARG A 236 -12.91 19.09 0.46
C ARG A 236 -11.64 18.71 1.26
N ALA A 237 -10.48 18.84 0.63
CA ALA A 237 -9.19 18.53 1.26
C ALA A 237 -8.76 19.56 2.31
N PHE A 238 -9.39 20.74 2.32
CA PHE A 238 -9.21 21.85 3.26
C PHE A 238 -10.59 22.29 3.80
N SER A 239 -10.59 23.09 4.86
CA SER A 239 -11.81 23.81 5.24
C SER A 239 -12.22 24.74 4.09
N GLU A 240 -13.51 25.02 3.96
CA GLU A 240 -14.04 25.84 2.88
C GLU A 240 -13.36 27.23 2.82
N VAL A 241 -13.22 27.87 3.97
CA VAL A 241 -12.53 29.17 4.10
C VAL A 241 -11.08 29.09 3.63
N SER A 242 -10.33 28.04 4.04
CA SER A 242 -8.94 27.89 3.63
C SER A 242 -8.80 27.57 2.15
N ALA A 243 -9.74 26.81 1.58
CA ALA A 243 -9.74 26.46 0.16
C ALA A 243 -10.02 27.72 -0.68
N GLN A 244 -11.04 28.52 -0.31
CA GLN A 244 -11.36 29.76 -0.98
C GLN A 244 -10.20 30.76 -0.89
N GLY A 245 -9.60 30.94 0.29
CA GLY A 245 -8.44 31.82 0.47
C GLY A 245 -7.25 31.42 -0.38
N LEU A 246 -6.96 30.10 -0.48
CA LEU A 246 -5.87 29.59 -1.31
C LEU A 246 -6.13 29.82 -2.80
N VAL A 247 -7.33 29.49 -3.30
CA VAL A 247 -7.71 29.68 -4.70
C VAL A 247 -7.65 31.18 -5.04
N ARG A 248 -8.22 32.05 -4.21
CA ARG A 248 -8.18 33.51 -4.37
C ARG A 248 -6.75 34.03 -4.49
N ALA A 249 -5.86 33.63 -3.57
CA ALA A 249 -4.46 34.05 -3.61
C ALA A 249 -3.76 33.63 -4.91
N LEU A 250 -3.97 32.39 -5.37
CA LEU A 250 -3.38 31.87 -6.60
C LEU A 250 -3.98 32.54 -7.85
N VAL A 251 -5.25 32.88 -7.85
CA VAL A 251 -5.89 33.63 -8.94
C VAL A 251 -5.28 35.02 -9.04
N LEU A 252 -5.14 35.75 -7.92
CA LEU A 252 -4.51 37.07 -7.90
C LEU A 252 -3.03 36.99 -8.36
N GLU A 253 -2.30 35.99 -7.89
CA GLU A 253 -0.92 35.74 -8.35
C GLU A 253 -0.86 35.49 -9.87
N SER A 254 -1.84 34.73 -10.41
CA SER A 254 -1.93 34.48 -11.85
C SER A 254 -2.15 35.78 -12.63
N VAL A 255 -3.02 36.66 -12.15
CA VAL A 255 -3.27 38.00 -12.76
C VAL A 255 -1.97 38.83 -12.77
N GLN A 256 -1.26 38.86 -11.65
CA GLN A 256 0.00 39.63 -11.55
C GLN A 256 1.10 39.11 -12.50
N ASN A 257 1.11 37.80 -12.76
CA ASN A 257 2.11 37.16 -13.62
C ASN A 257 1.82 37.27 -15.13
N THR A 258 0.68 37.82 -15.55
CA THR A 258 0.37 38.05 -16.98
C THR A 258 1.29 39.11 -17.56
N ARG A 259 1.75 38.90 -18.81
CA ARG A 259 2.76 39.75 -19.47
C ARG A 259 2.18 40.61 -20.58
N ASP A 260 1.08 40.20 -21.17
CA ASP A 260 0.41 40.91 -22.25
C ASP A 260 -1.11 40.85 -22.09
N ALA A 261 -1.82 41.71 -22.86
CA ALA A 261 -3.27 41.85 -22.80
C ALA A 261 -3.98 40.59 -23.24
N ASP A 262 -3.48 39.89 -24.24
CA ASP A 262 -4.09 38.67 -24.77
C ASP A 262 -4.04 37.54 -23.74
N GLN A 263 -2.91 37.40 -23.07
CA GLN A 263 -2.76 36.45 -21.97
C GLN A 263 -3.72 36.79 -20.82
N MET A 264 -3.93 38.09 -20.51
CA MET A 264 -4.89 38.48 -19.49
C MET A 264 -6.34 38.14 -19.88
N LEU A 265 -6.70 38.36 -21.15
CA LEU A 265 -8.01 38.00 -21.68
C LEU A 265 -8.24 36.49 -21.65
N ALA A 266 -7.23 35.69 -22.03
CA ALA A 266 -7.28 34.24 -21.96
C ALA A 266 -7.43 33.77 -20.49
N LEU A 267 -6.65 34.34 -19.57
CA LEU A 267 -6.71 34.00 -18.14
C LEU A 267 -8.10 34.31 -17.55
N TRP A 268 -8.68 35.48 -17.84
CA TRP A 268 -10.04 35.86 -17.38
C TRP A 268 -11.11 34.84 -17.81
N ARG A 269 -10.97 34.27 -19.00
CA ARG A 269 -11.92 33.24 -19.50
C ARG A 269 -11.84 31.93 -18.69
N THR A 270 -10.71 31.66 -18.05
CA THR A 270 -10.51 30.44 -17.22
C THR A 270 -11.09 30.58 -15.82
N PHE A 271 -11.47 31.80 -15.39
CA PHE A 271 -12.02 32.02 -14.07
C PHE A 271 -13.46 31.52 -13.96
N GLU A 272 -13.76 30.89 -12.83
CA GLU A 272 -15.13 30.47 -12.51
C GLU A 272 -16.02 31.69 -12.23
N ASN A 273 -17.33 31.55 -12.38
CA ASN A 273 -18.25 32.67 -12.16
C ASN A 273 -18.14 33.22 -10.73
N SER A 274 -18.00 32.32 -9.74
CA SER A 274 -17.78 32.67 -8.34
C SER A 274 -16.51 33.50 -8.11
N GLU A 275 -15.45 33.23 -8.88
CA GLU A 275 -14.20 33.97 -8.82
C GLU A 275 -14.34 35.35 -9.48
N ARG A 276 -14.99 35.43 -10.66
CA ARG A 276 -15.23 36.70 -11.37
C ARG A 276 -16.09 37.68 -10.59
N GLU A 277 -16.94 37.17 -9.69
CA GLU A 277 -17.79 37.96 -8.83
C GLU A 277 -17.06 38.54 -7.60
N LEU A 278 -15.82 38.18 -7.35
CA LEU A 278 -15.00 38.74 -6.27
C LEU A 278 -14.53 40.15 -6.67
N PRO A 279 -14.89 41.20 -5.88
CA PRO A 279 -14.55 42.60 -6.20
C PRO A 279 -13.03 42.80 -6.38
N GLU A 280 -12.24 42.22 -5.49
CA GLU A 280 -10.79 42.34 -5.52
C GLU A 280 -10.17 41.73 -6.79
N LEU A 281 -10.70 40.57 -7.25
CA LEU A 281 -10.20 39.93 -8.43
C LEU A 281 -10.55 40.71 -9.69
N ALA A 282 -11.78 41.19 -9.79
CA ALA A 282 -12.20 41.99 -10.93
C ALA A 282 -11.44 43.31 -11.01
N CYS A 283 -11.24 44.00 -9.88
CA CYS A 283 -10.42 45.23 -9.83
C CYS A 283 -8.97 44.94 -10.25
N ALA A 284 -8.32 43.92 -9.65
CA ALA A 284 -6.95 43.58 -10.00
C ALA A 284 -6.78 43.17 -11.47
N SER A 285 -7.76 42.42 -12.01
CA SER A 285 -7.77 41.98 -13.42
C SER A 285 -7.96 43.16 -14.38
N ALA A 286 -8.89 44.07 -14.07
CA ALA A 286 -9.15 45.26 -14.88
C ALA A 286 -7.94 46.21 -14.84
N GLU A 287 -7.37 46.46 -13.65
CA GLU A 287 -6.15 47.26 -13.49
C GLU A 287 -4.98 46.66 -14.28
N ARG A 288 -4.76 45.34 -14.17
CA ARG A 288 -3.70 44.67 -14.91
C ARG A 288 -3.88 44.75 -16.41
N LEU A 289 -5.12 44.57 -16.90
CA LEU A 289 -5.42 44.72 -18.33
C LEU A 289 -5.09 46.12 -18.85
N LEU A 290 -5.45 47.17 -18.09
CA LEU A 290 -5.13 48.55 -18.44
C LEU A 290 -3.62 48.82 -18.44
N HIS A 291 -2.88 48.31 -17.44
CA HIS A 291 -1.43 48.40 -17.42
C HIS A 291 -0.75 47.72 -18.62
N LEU A 292 -1.36 46.66 -19.15
CA LEU A 292 -0.90 45.94 -20.34
C LEU A 292 -1.43 46.58 -21.67
N GLN A 293 -1.93 47.79 -21.63
CA GLN A 293 -2.49 48.51 -22.76
C GLN A 293 -3.66 47.79 -23.44
N GLY A 294 -4.43 47.01 -22.70
CA GLY A 294 -5.63 46.34 -23.15
C GLY A 294 -6.80 47.34 -23.34
N GLN A 295 -7.90 46.83 -23.92
CA GLN A 295 -9.08 47.65 -24.22
C GLN A 295 -9.81 48.08 -22.95
N VAL A 296 -10.00 49.39 -22.77
CA VAL A 296 -10.73 50.00 -21.64
C VAL A 296 -12.17 49.48 -21.53
N ALA A 297 -12.86 49.32 -22.66
CA ALA A 297 -14.24 48.82 -22.66
C ALA A 297 -14.35 47.39 -22.09
N THR A 298 -13.34 46.55 -22.30
CA THR A 298 -13.28 45.20 -21.76
C THR A 298 -13.04 45.24 -20.25
N ALA A 299 -12.11 46.06 -19.77
CA ALA A 299 -11.87 46.24 -18.33
C ALA A 299 -13.15 46.75 -17.61
N PHE A 300 -13.84 47.71 -18.22
CA PHE A 300 -15.10 48.21 -17.73
C PHE A 300 -16.19 47.12 -17.66
N SER A 301 -16.30 46.30 -18.69
CA SER A 301 -17.28 45.19 -18.70
C SER A 301 -17.08 44.18 -17.53
N TRP A 302 -15.85 43.99 -17.05
CA TRP A 302 -15.57 43.13 -15.91
C TRP A 302 -15.99 43.76 -14.56
N LEU A 303 -15.94 45.09 -14.44
CA LEU A 303 -16.30 45.81 -13.23
C LEU A 303 -17.79 46.10 -13.12
N LEU A 304 -18.49 46.18 -14.25
CA LEU A 304 -19.91 46.59 -14.29
C LEU A 304 -20.83 45.70 -13.44
N PRO A 305 -20.75 44.34 -13.48
CA PRO A 305 -21.61 43.48 -12.67
C PRO A 305 -21.40 43.70 -11.16
N ILE A 306 -20.14 43.99 -10.76
CA ILE A 306 -19.80 44.25 -9.34
C ILE A 306 -20.31 45.59 -8.89
N TRP A 307 -20.16 46.61 -9.73
CA TRP A 307 -20.71 47.94 -9.49
C TRP A 307 -22.22 47.92 -9.34
N GLU A 308 -22.95 47.25 -10.24
CA GLU A 308 -24.40 47.11 -10.16
C GLU A 308 -24.86 46.38 -8.90
N ARG A 309 -24.11 45.38 -8.45
CA ARG A 309 -24.38 44.69 -7.19
C ARG A 309 -24.18 45.63 -5.99
N PHE A 310 -23.10 46.40 -6.00
CA PHE A 310 -22.79 47.35 -4.93
C PHE A 310 -23.87 48.44 -4.81
N MET A 311 -24.32 48.96 -5.94
CA MET A 311 -25.40 49.98 -5.96
C MET A 311 -26.77 49.47 -5.51
N LYS A 312 -26.98 48.15 -5.52
CA LYS A 312 -28.22 47.53 -5.01
C LYS A 312 -28.16 47.18 -3.50
N LEU A 313 -27.00 47.33 -2.86
CA LEU A 313 -26.85 47.09 -1.43
C LEU A 313 -27.52 48.28 -0.64
N PRO A 314 -28.32 48.00 0.43
CA PRO A 314 -28.84 49.04 1.30
C PRO A 314 -27.69 49.82 1.94
N GLU A 315 -27.88 51.16 2.09
CA GLU A 315 -26.84 52.09 2.62
C GLU A 315 -26.26 51.67 3.99
N SER A 316 -27.03 50.93 4.81
CA SER A 316 -26.59 50.44 6.12
C SER A 316 -25.48 49.35 6.07
N LEU A 317 -25.25 48.72 4.93
CA LEU A 317 -24.22 47.67 4.76
C LEU A 317 -23.02 48.16 3.96
N SER A 318 -23.11 49.32 3.31
CA SER A 318 -22.00 49.84 2.49
C SER A 318 -20.86 50.43 3.32
N SER A 319 -21.12 50.84 4.56
CA SER A 319 -20.11 51.41 5.46
C SER A 319 -19.22 50.35 6.15
N ASP A 320 -19.72 49.14 6.36
CA ASP A 320 -18.95 48.06 7.04
C ASP A 320 -17.97 47.32 6.13
N GLN A 321 -18.16 47.38 4.80
CA GLN A 321 -17.26 46.69 3.83
C GLN A 321 -16.09 47.58 3.35
N SER A 322 -16.06 48.85 3.71
CA SER A 322 -14.97 49.79 3.38
C SER A 322 -13.79 49.72 4.36
N ILE A 323 -13.84 48.88 5.43
CA ILE A 323 -12.85 48.82 6.51
C ILE A 323 -12.19 47.41 6.62
N GLN A 324 -12.41 46.52 5.72
CA GLN A 324 -11.67 45.28 5.64
C GLN A 324 -10.90 45.21 4.31
#